data_4bcca7e14e0fff90a75d6c3ad63e1dc1
#
_entry.id   4bcca7e14e0fff90a75d6c3ad63e1dc1
#
_cell.length_a   1.000
_cell.length_b   1.000
_cell.length_c   1.000
_cell.angle_alpha   90.00
_cell.angle_beta   90.00
_cell.angle_gamma   90.00
#
_symmetry.space_group_name_H-M   'P 1'
#
loop_
_entity.id
_entity.type
_entity.pdbx_description
1 polymer ?
#
loop_
_entity_poly.entity_id
_entity_poly.type
_entity_poly.pdbx_seq_one_letter_code
_entity_poly.pdbx_strand_id
1 'polypeptide(L)'
;MSGRLLRLVCTAALATQVALVPGAAVAVPEPDGSTEPSVAELLTDLQKLYRDAERATEAYNATEEQLRRKRAEVARLDGQLARARLALDDSRGEAGRLARRQYQSSSDLSPYLRLLLARDPQHVLDQGHVIGQVARERAGTTARLAGDERRRDELARKARAALDARITLTERRKKERDDVRRRLDDVEEMVASLSAEQLHEVTELERTGVAERQRELEDSGALGEDDGKPTAEGERAVRNAVRQLGKPYQWGAEGPRSYDCSGLTSWAWDRAGTPIPRTSQEQWAKLPRVPLDALRPGDLVVYFPEATHVALYLGDGLVVQAPRPGARVKVSPLAANPVLGAVRPDPDARPVPHYTPPKLPAAAPTGGDEGYASAAVPE
;
A
#
# COMPACT_ATOMS: atom_id res chain seq x y z
N MET A 1 19.98 3.98 55.43
CA MET A 1 19.74 2.80 56.30
C MET A 1 19.90 1.61 55.39
N SER A 2 21.07 1.09 55.32
CA SER A 2 21.58 -0.10 56.05
C SER A 2 20.88 -1.37 55.58
N GLY A 3 21.65 -2.24 54.92
CA GLY A 3 21.90 -3.58 55.35
C GLY A 3 22.60 -4.43 54.32
N ARG A 4 23.91 -4.52 54.47
CA ARG A 4 24.80 -5.56 53.94
C ARG A 4 24.43 -6.91 54.53
N LEU A 5 24.53 -8.01 53.75
CA LEU A 5 24.95 -9.31 54.33
C LEU A 5 25.71 -10.12 53.28
N LEU A 6 26.96 -10.19 53.57
CA LEU A 6 28.06 -11.05 53.10
C LEU A 6 27.81 -12.48 53.62
N ARG A 7 27.95 -13.54 52.82
CA ARG A 7 28.24 -14.89 53.32
C ARG A 7 29.28 -15.56 52.44
N LEU A 8 30.47 -15.64 53.00
CA LEU A 8 31.56 -16.57 52.68
C LEU A 8 31.15 -17.97 53.17
N VAL A 9 31.43 -19.01 52.39
CA VAL A 9 31.73 -20.37 52.92
C VAL A 9 32.69 -21.07 51.97
N CYS A 10 33.90 -21.17 52.38
CA CYS A 10 34.81 -22.31 52.62
C CYS A 10 35.03 -23.32 51.51
N THR A 11 36.31 -23.33 51.15
CA THR A 11 37.15 -24.34 50.53
C THR A 11 37.09 -25.69 51.21
N ALA A 12 37.07 -26.77 50.41
CA ALA A 12 37.61 -28.09 50.80
C ALA A 12 38.43 -28.66 49.63
N ALA A 13 39.72 -28.70 49.83
CA ALA A 13 40.66 -29.36 48.94
C ALA A 13 40.63 -30.86 49.21
N LEU A 14 40.40 -31.64 48.14
CA LEU A 14 40.74 -33.09 48.15
C LEU A 14 41.74 -33.36 47.01
N ALA A 15 42.95 -33.58 47.41
CA ALA A 15 44.02 -34.07 46.55
C ALA A 15 43.79 -35.56 46.29
N THR A 16 43.53 -35.94 45.02
CA THR A 16 43.72 -37.32 44.58
C THR A 16 44.75 -37.34 43.48
N GLN A 17 45.89 -38.01 43.77
CA GLN A 17 46.93 -38.35 42.79
C GLN A 17 46.32 -39.32 41.77
N VAL A 18 46.40 -38.97 40.50
CA VAL A 18 46.14 -39.90 39.37
C VAL A 18 47.39 -39.97 38.52
N ALA A 19 47.81 -41.22 38.35
CA ALA A 19 49.01 -41.64 37.63
C ALA A 19 49.01 -41.16 36.17
N LEU A 20 50.13 -40.62 35.70
CA LEU A 20 50.39 -40.35 34.28
C LEU A 20 50.46 -41.69 33.51
N VAL A 21 49.52 -41.90 32.63
CA VAL A 21 49.61 -42.78 31.46
C VAL A 21 49.82 -41.86 30.26
N PRO A 22 50.86 -42.09 29.41
CA PRO A 22 51.02 -41.32 28.19
C PRO A 22 49.94 -41.82 27.19
N GLY A 23 48.82 -41.16 27.18
CA GLY A 23 47.74 -41.34 26.14
C GLY A 23 48.19 -40.65 24.87
N ALA A 24 48.09 -41.39 23.74
CA ALA A 24 48.28 -40.87 22.39
C ALA A 24 47.50 -39.54 22.20
N ALA A 25 48.17 -38.53 21.72
CA ALA A 25 47.54 -37.29 21.31
C ALA A 25 46.58 -37.63 20.17
N VAL A 26 45.28 -37.69 20.49
CA VAL A 26 44.25 -37.59 19.48
C VAL A 26 44.34 -36.15 18.99
N ALA A 27 44.75 -35.95 17.74
CA ALA A 27 44.68 -34.68 17.07
C ALA A 27 43.20 -34.26 17.07
N VAL A 28 42.87 -33.28 17.91
CA VAL A 28 41.62 -32.54 17.78
C VAL A 28 41.74 -31.85 16.42
N PRO A 29 40.79 -32.06 15.47
CA PRO A 29 40.81 -31.27 14.26
C PRO A 29 40.74 -29.80 14.68
N GLU A 30 41.72 -29.00 14.29
CA GLU A 30 41.58 -27.54 14.35
C GLU A 30 40.27 -27.20 13.66
N PRO A 31 39.39 -26.34 14.23
CA PRO A 31 38.28 -25.85 13.47
C PRO A 31 38.88 -25.08 12.28
N ASP A 32 38.66 -25.61 11.08
CA ASP A 32 38.96 -24.90 9.83
C ASP A 32 38.38 -23.51 9.92
N GLY A 33 39.23 -22.55 10.19
CA GLY A 33 38.85 -21.13 10.39
C GLY A 33 38.71 -20.42 9.07
N SER A 34 37.82 -20.90 8.22
CA SER A 34 37.18 -20.14 7.12
C SER A 34 36.09 -21.04 6.56
N THR A 35 35.00 -21.17 7.27
CA THR A 35 33.76 -21.72 6.68
C THR A 35 33.22 -20.66 5.76
N GLU A 36 33.59 -20.73 4.49
CA GLU A 36 32.81 -20.04 3.47
C GLU A 36 31.35 -20.48 3.64
N PRO A 37 30.39 -19.55 3.62
CA PRO A 37 28.97 -19.89 3.80
C PRO A 37 28.58 -20.92 2.74
N SER A 38 27.83 -21.93 3.13
CA SER A 38 27.28 -22.91 2.18
C SER A 38 26.34 -22.26 1.19
N VAL A 39 26.19 -22.85 0.02
CA VAL A 39 25.25 -22.36 -1.02
C VAL A 39 23.81 -22.24 -0.48
N ALA A 40 23.40 -23.13 0.41
CA ALA A 40 22.10 -23.08 1.05
C ALA A 40 21.94 -21.88 2.00
N GLU A 41 23.00 -21.53 2.73
CA GLU A 41 23.04 -20.33 3.58
C GLU A 41 23.01 -19.07 2.71
N LEU A 42 23.82 -19.02 1.65
CA LEU A 42 23.81 -17.91 0.68
C LEU A 42 22.43 -17.68 0.05
N LEU A 43 21.74 -18.76 -0.36
CA LEU A 43 20.38 -18.67 -0.89
C LEU A 43 19.40 -18.15 0.18
N THR A 44 19.52 -18.63 1.42
CA THR A 44 18.67 -18.20 2.54
C THR A 44 18.85 -16.71 2.83
N ASP A 45 20.08 -16.25 2.89
CA ASP A 45 20.41 -14.84 3.13
C ASP A 45 19.92 -13.95 1.98
N LEU A 46 20.15 -14.36 0.75
CA LEU A 46 19.69 -13.65 -0.42
C LEU A 46 18.15 -13.54 -0.47
N GLN A 47 17.44 -14.64 -0.20
CA GLN A 47 15.98 -14.63 -0.11
C GLN A 47 15.48 -13.73 1.02
N LYS A 48 16.20 -13.62 2.13
CA LYS A 48 15.87 -12.70 3.22
C LYS A 48 16.04 -11.25 2.78
N LEU A 49 17.15 -10.90 2.12
CA LEU A 49 17.38 -9.55 1.60
C LEU A 49 16.30 -9.14 0.59
N TYR A 50 15.91 -10.02 -0.34
CA TYR A 50 14.82 -9.75 -1.28
C TYR A 50 13.50 -9.52 -0.57
N ARG A 51 13.13 -10.34 0.44
CA ARG A 51 11.91 -10.14 1.24
C ARG A 51 11.92 -8.81 2.00
N ASP A 52 13.07 -8.40 2.52
CA ASP A 52 13.21 -7.12 3.20
C ASP A 52 13.06 -5.95 2.23
N ALA A 53 13.59 -6.07 1.00
CA ALA A 53 13.40 -5.09 -0.07
C ALA A 53 11.94 -5.00 -0.54
N GLU A 54 11.26 -6.14 -0.70
CA GLU A 54 9.83 -6.18 -1.03
C GLU A 54 8.96 -5.52 0.05
N ARG A 55 9.24 -5.83 1.34
CA ARG A 55 8.53 -5.21 2.47
C ARG A 55 8.71 -3.69 2.48
N ALA A 56 9.93 -3.20 2.25
CA ALA A 56 10.22 -1.78 2.17
C ALA A 56 9.51 -1.13 0.96
N THR A 57 9.50 -1.81 -0.19
CA THR A 57 8.79 -1.37 -1.40
C THR A 57 7.29 -1.23 -1.16
N GLU A 58 6.65 -2.20 -0.55
CA GLU A 58 5.21 -2.14 -0.28
C GLU A 58 4.86 -1.06 0.77
N ALA A 59 5.72 -0.83 1.77
CA ALA A 59 5.56 0.27 2.71
C ALA A 59 5.63 1.64 2.00
N TYR A 60 6.60 1.81 1.09
CA TYR A 60 6.70 3.00 0.24
C TYR A 60 5.45 3.18 -0.64
N ASN A 61 5.00 2.14 -1.32
CA ASN A 61 3.81 2.16 -2.18
C ASN A 61 2.55 2.56 -1.40
N ALA A 62 2.37 2.02 -0.20
CA ALA A 62 1.25 2.36 0.69
C ALA A 62 1.27 3.85 1.08
N THR A 63 2.44 4.38 1.39
CA THR A 63 2.59 5.80 1.74
C THR A 63 2.41 6.72 0.53
N GLU A 64 2.90 6.34 -0.66
CA GLU A 64 2.66 7.09 -1.90
C GLU A 64 1.16 7.16 -2.24
N GLU A 65 0.43 6.05 -2.08
CA GLU A 65 -1.01 6.01 -2.29
C GLU A 65 -1.77 6.90 -1.28
N GLN A 66 -1.39 6.85 -0.01
CA GLN A 66 -1.95 7.74 1.01
C GLN A 66 -1.67 9.21 0.68
N LEU A 67 -0.47 9.52 0.22
CA LEU A 67 -0.06 10.87 -0.18
C LEU A 67 -0.86 11.35 -1.40
N ARG A 68 -1.09 10.48 -2.39
CA ARG A 68 -1.93 10.78 -3.57
C ARG A 68 -3.35 11.15 -3.14
N ARG A 69 -3.97 10.34 -2.29
CA ARG A 69 -5.31 10.62 -1.73
C ARG A 69 -5.35 11.92 -0.93
N LYS A 70 -4.34 12.16 -0.10
CA LYS A 70 -4.25 13.37 0.72
C LYS A 70 -4.03 14.64 -0.13
N ARG A 71 -3.27 14.58 -1.22
CA ARG A 71 -3.14 15.68 -2.18
C ARG A 71 -4.48 16.05 -2.81
N ALA A 72 -5.26 15.06 -3.23
CA ALA A 72 -6.60 15.28 -3.79
C ALA A 72 -7.55 15.90 -2.74
N GLU A 73 -7.50 15.45 -1.49
CA GLU A 73 -8.27 16.01 -0.37
C GLU A 73 -7.92 17.48 -0.12
N VAL A 74 -6.63 17.83 -0.06
CA VAL A 74 -6.16 19.22 0.11
C VAL A 74 -6.69 20.09 -1.02
N ALA A 75 -6.54 19.69 -2.28
CA ALA A 75 -7.02 20.45 -3.43
C ALA A 75 -8.55 20.68 -3.37
N ARG A 76 -9.32 19.67 -2.97
CA ARG A 76 -10.77 19.80 -2.79
C ARG A 76 -11.13 20.77 -1.66
N LEU A 77 -10.46 20.70 -0.52
CA LEU A 77 -10.70 21.57 0.63
C LEU A 77 -10.31 23.02 0.33
N ASP A 78 -9.20 23.25 -0.37
CA ASP A 78 -8.79 24.59 -0.81
C ASP A 78 -9.83 25.22 -1.73
N GLY A 79 -10.37 24.47 -2.69
CA GLY A 79 -11.46 24.93 -3.54
C GLY A 79 -12.76 25.25 -2.77
N GLN A 80 -13.10 24.44 -1.76
CA GLN A 80 -14.25 24.72 -0.90
C GLN A 80 -14.03 25.95 -0.03
N LEU A 81 -12.84 26.12 0.54
CA LEU A 81 -12.47 27.28 1.35
C LEU A 81 -12.49 28.57 0.54
N ALA A 82 -12.00 28.53 -0.71
CA ALA A 82 -12.06 29.70 -1.60
C ALA A 82 -13.51 30.15 -1.83
N ARG A 83 -14.42 29.20 -2.15
CA ARG A 83 -15.85 29.52 -2.32
C ARG A 83 -16.50 30.03 -1.03
N ALA A 84 -16.16 29.46 0.12
CA ALA A 84 -16.69 29.93 1.41
C ALA A 84 -16.19 31.35 1.78
N ARG A 85 -14.97 31.70 1.39
CA ARG A 85 -14.45 33.07 1.56
C ARG A 85 -15.21 34.09 0.72
N LEU A 86 -15.51 33.77 -0.54
CA LEU A 86 -16.32 34.62 -1.41
C LEU A 86 -17.75 34.80 -0.86
N ALA A 87 -18.41 33.72 -0.45
CA ALA A 87 -19.75 33.78 0.15
C ALA A 87 -19.77 34.65 1.43
N LEU A 88 -18.75 34.53 2.27
CA LEU A 88 -18.61 35.37 3.46
C LEU A 88 -18.40 36.85 3.11
N ASP A 89 -17.61 37.13 2.09
CA ASP A 89 -17.39 38.51 1.63
C ASP A 89 -18.69 39.14 1.10
N ASP A 90 -19.48 38.41 0.31
CA ASP A 90 -20.81 38.82 -0.14
C ASP A 90 -21.76 39.08 1.04
N SER A 91 -21.83 38.18 2.02
CA SER A 91 -22.66 38.33 3.24
C SER A 91 -22.23 39.54 4.08
N ARG A 92 -20.93 39.80 4.17
CA ARG A 92 -20.39 41.00 4.84
C ARG A 92 -20.80 42.28 4.11
N GLY A 93 -20.74 42.26 2.76
CA GLY A 93 -21.21 43.36 1.93
C GLY A 93 -22.68 43.66 2.17
N GLU A 94 -23.55 42.64 2.21
CA GLU A 94 -25.00 42.78 2.50
C GLU A 94 -25.23 43.33 3.92
N ALA A 95 -24.56 42.79 4.92
CA ALA A 95 -24.68 43.28 6.29
C ALA A 95 -24.21 44.76 6.42
N GLY A 96 -23.12 45.11 5.74
CA GLY A 96 -22.63 46.47 5.67
C GLY A 96 -23.60 47.45 5.01
N ARG A 97 -24.28 47.04 3.94
CA ARG A 97 -25.37 47.83 3.28
C ARG A 97 -26.55 48.01 4.22
N LEU A 98 -26.92 46.97 4.93
CA LEU A 98 -28.00 47.00 5.93
C LEU A 98 -27.70 47.97 7.07
N ALA A 99 -26.49 47.88 7.64
CA ALA A 99 -26.04 48.76 8.71
C ALA A 99 -26.00 50.27 8.28
N ARG A 100 -25.56 50.57 7.06
CA ARG A 100 -25.58 51.93 6.54
C ARG A 100 -26.97 52.48 6.40
N ARG A 101 -27.91 51.68 5.84
CA ARG A 101 -29.33 52.08 5.74
C ARG A 101 -29.95 52.37 7.11
N GLN A 102 -29.65 51.56 8.10
CA GLN A 102 -30.11 51.72 9.48
C GLN A 102 -29.57 53.01 10.09
N TYR A 103 -28.28 53.31 9.92
CA TYR A 103 -27.64 54.54 10.42
C TYR A 103 -28.28 55.79 9.79
N GLN A 104 -28.49 55.79 8.47
CA GLN A 104 -29.10 56.93 7.74
C GLN A 104 -30.58 57.16 8.10
N SER A 105 -31.32 56.09 8.47
CA SER A 105 -32.72 56.21 8.88
C SER A 105 -32.93 56.54 10.35
N SER A 106 -31.89 56.57 11.15
CA SER A 106 -31.94 56.80 12.61
C SER A 106 -32.19 58.27 13.01
N SER A 107 -32.18 59.23 12.06
CA SER A 107 -32.47 60.62 12.31
C SER A 107 -33.97 60.98 12.45
N ASP A 108 -34.87 60.05 12.09
CA ASP A 108 -36.29 60.19 12.17
C ASP A 108 -36.89 59.44 13.38
N LEU A 109 -38.04 59.90 13.88
CA LEU A 109 -38.85 59.20 14.88
C LEU A 109 -38.90 57.67 14.60
N SER A 110 -38.63 56.90 15.67
CA SER A 110 -38.66 55.42 15.60
C SER A 110 -39.94 54.94 14.90
N PRO A 111 -39.82 53.96 13.94
CA PRO A 111 -41.04 53.38 13.31
C PRO A 111 -42.10 52.93 14.29
N TYR A 112 -41.72 52.47 15.49
CA TYR A 112 -42.60 52.08 16.57
C TYR A 112 -43.34 53.30 17.21
N LEU A 113 -42.67 54.48 17.30
CA LEU A 113 -43.31 55.71 17.77
C LEU A 113 -44.29 56.26 16.72
N ARG A 114 -43.96 56.15 15.43
CA ARG A 114 -44.91 56.49 14.36
C ARG A 114 -46.14 55.58 14.38
N LEU A 115 -45.97 54.28 14.64
CA LEU A 115 -47.04 53.33 14.75
C LEU A 115 -47.99 53.68 15.92
N LEU A 116 -47.40 54.05 17.07
CA LEU A 116 -48.15 54.45 18.27
C LEU A 116 -48.91 55.78 18.11
N LEU A 117 -48.44 56.64 17.21
CA LEU A 117 -49.03 57.95 16.93
C LEU A 117 -49.98 57.97 15.73
N ALA A 118 -50.14 56.81 15.06
CA ALA A 118 -51.02 56.70 13.89
C ALA A 118 -52.50 56.75 14.34
N ARG A 119 -53.32 57.53 13.55
CA ARG A 119 -54.72 57.73 13.81
C ARG A 119 -55.66 56.80 13.03
N ASP A 120 -55.12 56.06 12.05
CA ASP A 120 -55.87 55.14 11.20
C ASP A 120 -55.47 53.67 11.52
N PRO A 121 -56.40 52.80 11.89
CA PRO A 121 -56.16 51.39 12.20
C PRO A 121 -55.63 50.56 10.99
N GLN A 122 -56.05 50.83 9.77
CA GLN A 122 -55.58 50.15 8.58
C GLN A 122 -54.10 50.50 8.29
N HIS A 123 -53.75 51.77 8.42
CA HIS A 123 -52.37 52.23 8.28
C HIS A 123 -51.42 51.62 9.32
N VAL A 124 -51.94 51.37 10.53
CA VAL A 124 -51.20 50.68 11.64
C VAL A 124 -50.91 49.23 11.22
N LEU A 125 -51.85 48.50 10.65
CA LEU A 125 -51.68 47.11 10.25
C LEU A 125 -50.67 46.98 9.08
N ASP A 126 -50.79 47.85 8.08
CA ASP A 126 -49.84 47.87 6.93
C ASP A 126 -48.41 48.20 7.36
N GLN A 127 -48.21 49.22 8.22
CA GLN A 127 -46.92 49.55 8.78
C GLN A 127 -46.35 48.44 9.62
N GLY A 128 -47.18 47.76 10.46
CA GLY A 128 -46.80 46.62 11.27
C GLY A 128 -46.27 45.44 10.37
N HIS A 129 -46.96 45.20 9.26
CA HIS A 129 -46.52 44.19 8.29
C HIS A 129 -45.13 44.51 7.69
N VAL A 130 -44.91 45.75 7.25
CA VAL A 130 -43.65 46.23 6.68
C VAL A 130 -42.51 46.13 7.74
N ILE A 131 -42.75 46.56 8.98
CA ILE A 131 -41.79 46.47 10.08
C ILE A 131 -41.43 45.01 10.32
N GLY A 132 -42.40 44.10 10.36
CA GLY A 132 -42.21 42.68 10.52
C GLY A 132 -41.39 42.06 9.37
N GLN A 133 -41.61 42.51 8.13
CA GLN A 133 -40.85 42.07 6.96
C GLN A 133 -39.36 42.52 7.06
N VAL A 134 -39.11 43.79 7.37
CA VAL A 134 -37.77 44.34 7.56
C VAL A 134 -37.02 43.63 8.71
N ALA A 135 -37.70 43.34 9.82
CA ALA A 135 -37.12 42.61 10.91
C ALA A 135 -36.68 41.16 10.51
N ARG A 136 -37.52 40.47 9.76
CA ARG A 136 -37.19 39.14 9.22
C ARG A 136 -36.00 39.20 8.25
N GLU A 137 -35.97 40.17 7.36
CA GLU A 137 -34.85 40.38 6.41
C GLU A 137 -33.52 40.62 7.13
N ARG A 138 -33.53 41.46 8.20
CA ARG A 138 -32.37 41.71 9.05
C ARG A 138 -31.91 40.43 9.78
N ALA A 139 -32.83 39.71 10.37
CA ALA A 139 -32.54 38.45 11.04
C ALA A 139 -31.94 37.42 10.05
N GLY A 140 -32.49 37.33 8.84
CA GLY A 140 -31.95 36.48 7.77
C GLY A 140 -30.55 36.86 7.34
N THR A 141 -30.25 38.15 7.18
CA THR A 141 -28.90 38.63 6.80
C THR A 141 -27.86 38.33 7.88
N THR A 142 -28.17 38.57 9.16
CA THR A 142 -27.26 38.26 10.27
C THR A 142 -27.06 36.76 10.45
N ALA A 143 -28.11 35.97 10.24
CA ALA A 143 -28.00 34.50 10.32
C ALA A 143 -27.13 33.93 9.18
N ARG A 144 -27.26 34.43 7.94
CA ARG A 144 -26.40 34.07 6.82
C ARG A 144 -24.94 34.40 7.12
N LEU A 145 -24.65 35.64 7.53
CA LEU A 145 -23.28 36.06 7.87
C LEU A 145 -22.65 35.16 8.92
N ALA A 146 -23.35 34.89 10.03
CA ALA A 146 -22.86 34.01 11.08
C ALA A 146 -22.69 32.54 10.60
N GLY A 147 -23.54 32.10 9.67
CA GLY A 147 -23.43 30.79 9.03
C GLY A 147 -22.18 30.67 8.14
N ASP A 148 -21.95 31.69 7.29
CA ASP A 148 -20.80 31.73 6.39
C ASP A 148 -19.48 31.88 7.13
N GLU A 149 -19.43 32.63 8.23
CA GLU A 149 -18.24 32.69 9.11
C GLU A 149 -17.90 31.32 9.70
N ARG A 150 -18.90 30.65 10.30
CA ARG A 150 -18.69 29.30 10.85
C ARG A 150 -18.21 28.31 9.79
N ARG A 151 -18.84 28.32 8.62
CA ARG A 151 -18.47 27.44 7.50
C ARG A 151 -17.05 27.69 7.02
N ARG A 152 -16.65 28.96 6.85
CA ARG A 152 -15.30 29.34 6.45
C ARG A 152 -14.28 28.87 7.50
N ASP A 153 -14.56 29.07 8.78
CA ASP A 153 -13.66 28.66 9.87
C ASP A 153 -13.50 27.13 9.96
N GLU A 154 -14.59 26.41 9.80
CA GLU A 154 -14.56 24.93 9.76
C GLU A 154 -13.71 24.42 8.59
N LEU A 155 -13.90 24.97 7.39
CA LEU A 155 -13.15 24.59 6.21
C LEU A 155 -11.67 24.97 6.35
N ALA A 156 -11.36 26.11 6.95
CA ALA A 156 -9.99 26.52 7.20
C ALA A 156 -9.26 25.56 8.17
N ARG A 157 -9.93 25.12 9.23
CA ARG A 157 -9.35 24.10 10.14
C ARG A 157 -9.13 22.76 9.42
N LYS A 158 -10.11 22.29 8.64
CA LYS A 158 -9.99 21.05 7.86
C LYS A 158 -8.85 21.12 6.83
N ALA A 159 -8.75 22.23 6.10
CA ALA A 159 -7.69 22.43 5.12
C ALA A 159 -6.29 22.44 5.77
N ARG A 160 -6.14 23.11 6.91
CA ARG A 160 -4.87 23.09 7.67
C ARG A 160 -4.51 21.69 8.12
N ALA A 161 -5.43 20.96 8.76
CA ALA A 161 -5.17 19.57 9.21
C ALA A 161 -4.82 18.63 8.05
N ALA A 162 -5.47 18.79 6.89
CA ALA A 162 -5.15 18.01 5.70
C ALA A 162 -3.77 18.34 5.13
N LEU A 163 -3.36 19.63 5.17
CA LEU A 163 -2.04 20.07 4.76
C LEU A 163 -0.94 19.53 5.68
N ASP A 164 -1.14 19.59 6.99
CA ASP A 164 -0.19 19.05 7.97
C ASP A 164 0.00 17.54 7.79
N ALA A 165 -1.10 16.80 7.59
CA ALA A 165 -1.05 15.38 7.29
C ALA A 165 -0.30 15.08 5.96
N ARG A 166 -0.48 15.93 4.92
CA ARG A 166 0.27 15.81 3.66
C ARG A 166 1.78 16.01 3.86
N ILE A 167 2.17 16.97 4.68
CA ILE A 167 3.58 17.23 5.00
C ILE A 167 4.19 16.01 5.69
N THR A 168 3.53 15.48 6.73
CA THR A 168 3.97 14.27 7.46
C THR A 168 4.14 13.08 6.52
N LEU A 169 3.16 12.83 5.63
CA LEU A 169 3.26 11.75 4.64
C LEU A 169 4.40 11.98 3.63
N THR A 170 4.69 13.22 3.27
CA THR A 170 5.82 13.52 2.37
C THR A 170 7.16 13.16 3.00
N GLU A 171 7.34 13.48 4.29
CA GLU A 171 8.55 13.12 5.02
C GLU A 171 8.66 11.60 5.24
N ARG A 172 7.53 10.96 5.55
CA ARG A 172 7.48 9.50 5.67
C ARG A 172 7.86 8.83 4.36
N ARG A 173 7.29 9.24 3.23
CA ARG A 173 7.63 8.74 1.90
C ARG A 173 9.12 8.85 1.60
N LYS A 174 9.75 9.99 1.96
CA LYS A 174 11.19 10.17 1.77
C LYS A 174 12.00 9.13 2.54
N LYS A 175 11.66 8.91 3.81
CA LYS A 175 12.33 7.89 4.64
C LYS A 175 12.17 6.47 4.06
N GLU A 176 10.96 6.12 3.65
CA GLU A 176 10.68 4.80 3.08
C GLU A 176 11.37 4.61 1.72
N ARG A 177 11.43 5.65 0.87
CA ARG A 177 12.24 5.60 -0.36
C ARG A 177 13.72 5.34 -0.07
N ASP A 178 14.26 6.03 0.92
CA ASP A 178 15.66 5.89 1.29
C ASP A 178 15.92 4.50 1.94
N ASP A 179 14.90 3.91 2.59
CA ASP A 179 14.96 2.52 3.09
C ASP A 179 14.98 1.51 1.95
N VAL A 180 14.08 1.64 0.96
CA VAL A 180 14.09 0.79 -0.24
C VAL A 180 15.48 0.81 -0.91
N ARG A 181 16.07 1.98 -1.09
CA ARG A 181 17.41 2.09 -1.70
C ARG A 181 18.45 1.32 -0.92
N ARG A 182 18.53 1.50 0.39
CA ARG A 182 19.48 0.74 1.23
C ARG A 182 19.29 -0.78 1.10
N ARG A 183 18.03 -1.26 1.09
CA ARG A 183 17.75 -2.69 0.92
C ARG A 183 18.16 -3.22 -0.46
N LEU A 184 18.04 -2.39 -1.49
CA LEU A 184 18.52 -2.75 -2.81
C LEU A 184 20.05 -2.76 -2.88
N ASP A 185 20.70 -1.79 -2.25
CA ASP A 185 22.16 -1.76 -2.14
C ASP A 185 22.68 -3.02 -1.41
N ASP A 186 22.02 -3.44 -0.32
CA ASP A 186 22.34 -4.68 0.42
C ASP A 186 22.23 -5.93 -0.50
N VAL A 187 21.18 -5.99 -1.36
CA VAL A 187 21.00 -7.09 -2.35
C VAL A 187 22.10 -7.05 -3.40
N GLU A 188 22.40 -5.87 -3.94
CA GLU A 188 23.45 -5.71 -4.97
C GLU A 188 24.84 -6.09 -4.43
N GLU A 189 25.17 -5.67 -3.19
CA GLU A 189 26.41 -6.02 -2.54
C GLU A 189 26.53 -7.55 -2.34
N MET A 190 25.46 -8.19 -1.86
CA MET A 190 25.42 -9.64 -1.71
C MET A 190 25.63 -10.36 -3.05
N VAL A 191 24.89 -9.99 -4.08
CA VAL A 191 25.03 -10.61 -5.42
C VAL A 191 26.41 -10.37 -6.01
N ALA A 192 26.97 -9.16 -5.86
CA ALA A 192 28.30 -8.82 -6.34
C ALA A 192 29.43 -9.58 -5.60
N SER A 193 29.18 -10.04 -4.37
CA SER A 193 30.13 -10.82 -3.59
C SER A 193 30.21 -12.29 -4.01
N LEU A 194 29.20 -12.81 -4.76
CA LEU A 194 29.15 -14.20 -5.19
C LEU A 194 30.04 -14.43 -6.42
N SER A 195 30.74 -15.56 -6.44
CA SER A 195 31.40 -16.04 -7.65
C SER A 195 30.38 -16.52 -8.71
N ALA A 196 30.80 -16.63 -9.96
CA ALA A 196 29.93 -17.14 -11.01
C ALA A 196 29.47 -18.60 -10.75
N GLU A 197 30.29 -19.41 -10.10
CA GLU A 197 29.96 -20.77 -9.67
C GLU A 197 28.91 -20.75 -8.57
N GLN A 198 29.12 -19.96 -7.49
CA GLN A 198 28.15 -19.82 -6.42
C GLN A 198 26.81 -19.30 -6.93
N LEU A 199 26.83 -18.34 -7.84
CA LEU A 199 25.61 -17.80 -8.45
C LEU A 199 24.85 -18.86 -9.27
N HIS A 200 25.58 -19.71 -10.00
CA HIS A 200 24.99 -20.82 -10.74
C HIS A 200 24.37 -21.86 -9.76
N GLU A 201 25.10 -22.24 -8.72
CA GLU A 201 24.63 -23.21 -7.73
C GLU A 201 23.41 -22.71 -6.95
N VAL A 202 23.41 -21.43 -6.54
CA VAL A 202 22.26 -20.77 -5.88
C VAL A 202 21.02 -20.81 -6.81
N THR A 203 21.22 -20.50 -8.11
CA THR A 203 20.13 -20.51 -9.10
C THR A 203 19.56 -21.92 -9.28
N GLU A 204 20.41 -22.94 -9.37
CA GLU A 204 19.97 -24.33 -9.51
C GLU A 204 19.27 -24.86 -8.25
N LEU A 205 19.77 -24.49 -7.06
CA LEU A 205 19.14 -24.85 -5.80
C LEU A 205 17.76 -24.20 -5.65
N GLU A 206 17.63 -22.93 -6.01
CA GLU A 206 16.33 -22.23 -6.04
C GLU A 206 15.37 -22.91 -7.02
N ARG A 207 15.81 -23.20 -8.24
CA ARG A 207 15.00 -23.84 -9.28
C ARG A 207 14.51 -25.22 -8.83
N THR A 208 15.38 -26.01 -8.24
CA THR A 208 15.05 -27.35 -7.74
C THR A 208 14.04 -27.28 -6.58
N GLY A 209 14.28 -26.39 -5.63
CA GLY A 209 13.38 -26.20 -4.50
C GLY A 209 12.00 -25.66 -4.90
N VAL A 210 11.92 -24.80 -5.95
CA VAL A 210 10.64 -24.36 -6.51
C VAL A 210 9.90 -25.55 -7.14
N ALA A 211 10.60 -26.36 -7.93
CA ALA A 211 10.00 -27.52 -8.59
C ALA A 211 9.49 -28.58 -7.59
N GLU A 212 10.20 -28.76 -6.47
CA GLU A 212 9.76 -29.67 -5.39
C GLU A 212 8.51 -29.13 -4.70
N ARG A 213 8.49 -27.87 -4.29
CA ARG A 213 7.30 -27.25 -3.66
C ARG A 213 6.07 -27.27 -4.58
N GLN A 214 6.28 -27.08 -5.89
CA GLN A 214 5.17 -27.15 -6.84
C GLN A 214 4.60 -28.56 -6.94
N ARG A 215 5.44 -29.61 -6.99
CA ARG A 215 4.97 -31.01 -6.97
C ARG A 215 4.26 -31.34 -5.66
N GLU A 216 4.80 -30.94 -4.51
CA GLU A 216 4.16 -31.13 -3.22
C GLU A 216 2.76 -30.48 -3.18
N LEU A 217 2.62 -29.28 -3.74
CA LEU A 217 1.34 -28.59 -3.82
C LEU A 217 0.35 -29.34 -4.74
N GLU A 218 0.80 -29.81 -5.89
CA GLU A 218 -0.02 -30.59 -6.84
C GLU A 218 -0.42 -31.94 -6.24
N ASP A 219 0.52 -32.67 -5.66
CA ASP A 219 0.30 -33.98 -5.03
C ASP A 219 -0.60 -33.90 -3.79
N SER A 220 -0.61 -32.76 -3.09
CA SER A 220 -1.48 -32.51 -1.94
C SER A 220 -2.96 -32.42 -2.30
N GLY A 221 -3.31 -32.24 -3.58
CA GLY A 221 -4.67 -31.95 -4.03
C GLY A 221 -5.22 -30.59 -3.60
N ALA A 222 -4.36 -29.71 -3.12
CA ALA A 222 -4.76 -28.36 -2.70
C ALA A 222 -5.19 -27.47 -3.87
N LEU A 223 -4.76 -27.80 -5.09
CA LEU A 223 -5.31 -27.24 -6.33
C LEU A 223 -6.47 -28.11 -6.79
N GLY A 224 -7.55 -27.52 -7.27
CA GLY A 224 -8.69 -28.27 -7.82
C GLY A 224 -8.28 -29.13 -9.03
N GLU A 225 -9.07 -30.17 -9.33
CA GLU A 225 -8.83 -31.03 -10.51
C GLU A 225 -8.99 -30.26 -11.84
N ASP A 226 -9.85 -29.24 -11.85
CA ASP A 226 -10.09 -28.37 -12.99
C ASP A 226 -10.02 -26.90 -12.57
N ASP A 227 -9.25 -26.11 -13.31
CA ASP A 227 -9.29 -24.66 -13.19
C ASP A 227 -10.67 -24.12 -13.57
N GLY A 228 -11.24 -23.30 -12.73
CA GLY A 228 -12.47 -22.60 -13.05
C GLY A 228 -12.30 -21.70 -14.28
N LYS A 229 -13.37 -21.48 -15.07
CA LYS A 229 -13.30 -20.53 -16.18
C LYS A 229 -13.26 -19.10 -15.64
N PRO A 230 -12.44 -18.21 -16.23
CA PRO A 230 -12.40 -16.81 -15.86
C PRO A 230 -13.71 -16.11 -16.20
N THR A 231 -13.91 -14.91 -15.69
CA THR A 231 -14.88 -13.96 -16.21
C THR A 231 -14.35 -13.25 -17.45
N ALA A 232 -15.16 -12.42 -18.09
CA ALA A 232 -14.68 -11.58 -19.19
C ALA A 232 -13.62 -10.57 -18.72
N GLU A 233 -13.76 -10.05 -17.50
CA GLU A 233 -12.79 -9.17 -16.85
C GLU A 233 -11.51 -9.93 -16.52
N GLY A 234 -11.62 -11.10 -15.88
CA GLY A 234 -10.50 -11.97 -15.56
C GLY A 234 -9.69 -12.39 -16.79
N GLU A 235 -10.38 -12.80 -17.86
CA GLU A 235 -9.74 -13.10 -19.14
C GLU A 235 -8.98 -11.89 -19.73
N ARG A 236 -9.53 -10.68 -19.63
CA ARG A 236 -8.84 -9.47 -20.04
C ARG A 236 -7.63 -9.16 -19.15
N ALA A 237 -7.75 -9.33 -17.82
CA ALA A 237 -6.66 -9.12 -16.89
C ALA A 237 -5.50 -10.07 -17.17
N VAL A 238 -5.78 -11.36 -17.38
CA VAL A 238 -4.77 -12.36 -17.80
C VAL A 238 -4.07 -11.93 -19.08
N ARG A 239 -4.82 -11.59 -20.13
CA ARG A 239 -4.23 -11.13 -21.40
C ARG A 239 -3.41 -9.85 -21.23
N ASN A 240 -3.84 -8.93 -20.39
CA ASN A 240 -3.09 -7.70 -20.11
C ASN A 240 -1.76 -8.03 -19.44
N ALA A 241 -1.75 -8.87 -18.42
CA ALA A 241 -0.55 -9.26 -17.69
C ALA A 241 0.44 -10.03 -18.57
N VAL A 242 -0.02 -11.02 -19.35
CA VAL A 242 0.83 -11.80 -20.27
C VAL A 242 1.50 -10.92 -21.32
N ARG A 243 0.85 -9.85 -21.79
CA ARG A 243 1.49 -8.88 -22.71
C ARG A 243 2.63 -8.07 -22.08
N GLN A 244 2.81 -8.15 -20.75
CA GLN A 244 3.90 -7.45 -20.07
C GLN A 244 5.13 -8.36 -19.84
N LEU A 245 5.07 -9.64 -20.24
CA LEU A 245 6.21 -10.55 -20.11
C LEU A 245 7.49 -9.96 -20.70
N GLY A 246 8.60 -10.16 -19.99
CA GLY A 246 9.92 -9.65 -20.36
C GLY A 246 10.20 -8.20 -20.00
N LYS A 247 9.21 -7.44 -19.50
CA LYS A 247 9.45 -6.07 -18.98
C LYS A 247 10.17 -6.12 -17.64
N PRO A 248 11.05 -5.15 -17.37
CA PRO A 248 11.84 -5.16 -16.14
C PRO A 248 10.96 -4.94 -14.89
N TYR A 249 11.36 -5.59 -13.80
CA TYR A 249 10.90 -5.20 -12.47
C TYR A 249 11.48 -3.83 -12.11
N GLN A 250 10.66 -2.99 -11.52
CA GLN A 250 11.10 -1.74 -10.90
C GLN A 250 10.18 -1.45 -9.72
N TRP A 251 10.75 -1.26 -8.53
CA TRP A 251 9.98 -0.93 -7.34
C TRP A 251 9.16 0.36 -7.52
N GLY A 252 7.93 0.37 -7.01
CA GLY A 252 7.00 1.48 -7.14
C GLY A 252 6.39 1.67 -8.55
N ALA A 253 6.74 0.84 -9.54
CA ALA A 253 6.28 1.01 -10.90
C ALA A 253 4.89 0.40 -11.14
N GLU A 254 4.04 1.15 -11.87
CA GLU A 254 2.67 0.79 -12.27
C GLU A 254 2.50 0.66 -13.79
N GLY A 255 3.61 0.45 -14.52
CA GLY A 255 3.63 0.34 -15.99
C GLY A 255 3.66 1.71 -16.71
N PRO A 256 3.63 1.71 -18.05
CA PRO A 256 3.66 0.54 -18.95
C PRO A 256 5.06 0.00 -19.26
N ARG A 257 6.14 0.64 -18.81
CA ARG A 257 7.53 0.25 -19.16
C ARG A 257 8.12 -0.77 -18.19
N SER A 258 7.74 -0.69 -16.93
CA SER A 258 8.22 -1.54 -15.83
C SER A 258 7.12 -1.74 -14.81
N TYR A 259 7.24 -2.74 -13.95
CA TYR A 259 6.24 -3.07 -12.94
C TYR A 259 6.92 -3.55 -11.67
N ASP A 260 6.33 -3.27 -10.51
CA ASP A 260 6.49 -4.12 -9.34
C ASP A 260 5.35 -5.17 -9.27
N CYS A 261 5.37 -6.05 -8.26
CA CYS A 261 4.42 -7.17 -8.15
C CYS A 261 2.95 -6.70 -8.13
N SER A 262 2.61 -5.82 -7.22
CA SER A 262 1.25 -5.29 -7.04
C SER A 262 0.87 -4.26 -8.10
N GLY A 263 1.85 -3.57 -8.69
CA GLY A 263 1.66 -2.69 -9.83
C GLY A 263 1.27 -3.43 -11.10
N LEU A 264 1.84 -4.62 -11.34
CA LEU A 264 1.44 -5.47 -12.46
C LEU A 264 -0.02 -5.94 -12.32
N THR A 265 -0.39 -6.45 -11.15
CA THR A 265 -1.75 -6.96 -10.90
C THR A 265 -2.79 -5.85 -10.93
N SER A 266 -2.52 -4.71 -10.28
CA SER A 266 -3.43 -3.56 -10.28
C SER A 266 -3.59 -2.96 -11.69
N TRP A 267 -2.51 -2.82 -12.44
CA TRP A 267 -2.56 -2.33 -13.82
C TRP A 267 -3.35 -3.29 -14.74
N ALA A 268 -3.14 -4.59 -14.61
CA ALA A 268 -3.82 -5.59 -15.44
C ALA A 268 -5.34 -5.57 -15.23
N TRP A 269 -5.78 -5.45 -13.98
CA TRP A 269 -7.18 -5.40 -13.60
C TRP A 269 -7.84 -4.04 -13.88
N ASP A 270 -7.12 -2.92 -13.69
CA ASP A 270 -7.60 -1.59 -14.10
C ASP A 270 -7.91 -1.56 -15.59
N ARG A 271 -7.01 -2.08 -16.42
CA ARG A 271 -7.20 -2.22 -17.87
C ARG A 271 -8.26 -3.24 -18.26
N ALA A 272 -8.62 -4.14 -17.38
CA ALA A 272 -9.74 -5.06 -17.56
C ALA A 272 -11.11 -4.42 -17.24
N GLY A 273 -11.12 -3.26 -16.55
CA GLY A 273 -12.31 -2.52 -16.18
C GLY A 273 -12.72 -2.70 -14.72
N THR A 274 -11.94 -3.42 -13.92
CA THR A 274 -12.17 -3.65 -12.49
C THR A 274 -10.96 -3.18 -11.69
N PRO A 275 -10.89 -1.89 -11.31
CA PRO A 275 -9.77 -1.37 -10.52
C PRO A 275 -9.68 -2.06 -9.16
N ILE A 276 -8.47 -2.49 -8.80
CA ILE A 276 -8.15 -3.10 -7.52
C ILE A 276 -7.14 -2.24 -6.73
N PRO A 277 -6.96 -2.49 -5.42
CA PRO A 277 -5.99 -1.74 -4.63
C PRO A 277 -4.56 -1.82 -5.19
N ARG A 278 -3.76 -0.76 -4.94
CA ARG A 278 -2.40 -0.62 -5.46
C ARG A 278 -1.40 -1.57 -4.81
N THR A 279 -1.52 -1.83 -3.51
CA THR A 279 -0.53 -2.64 -2.75
C THR A 279 -1.01 -4.06 -2.53
N SER A 280 -0.08 -5.01 -2.44
CA SER A 280 -0.37 -6.42 -2.17
C SER A 280 -1.12 -6.61 -0.85
N GLN A 281 -0.77 -5.87 0.21
CA GLN A 281 -1.47 -5.90 1.49
C GLN A 281 -2.91 -5.39 1.37
N GLU A 282 -3.16 -4.30 0.61
CA GLU A 282 -4.52 -3.82 0.39
C GLU A 282 -5.32 -4.76 -0.51
N GLN A 283 -4.71 -5.39 -1.52
CA GLN A 283 -5.33 -6.44 -2.33
C GLN A 283 -5.74 -7.60 -1.44
N TRP A 284 -4.82 -8.09 -0.60
CA TRP A 284 -5.13 -9.11 0.39
C TRP A 284 -6.21 -8.70 1.39
N ALA A 285 -6.18 -7.50 1.93
CA ALA A 285 -7.11 -7.05 2.97
C ALA A 285 -8.53 -6.76 2.47
N LYS A 286 -8.67 -6.32 1.21
CA LYS A 286 -9.94 -5.77 0.71
C LYS A 286 -10.66 -6.66 -0.28
N LEU A 287 -9.95 -7.57 -0.98
CA LEU A 287 -10.56 -8.47 -1.93
C LEU A 287 -11.07 -9.76 -1.24
N PRO A 288 -12.17 -10.34 -1.70
CA PRO A 288 -12.68 -11.61 -1.16
C PRO A 288 -11.69 -12.76 -1.30
N ARG A 289 -11.58 -13.58 -0.25
CA ARG A 289 -10.75 -14.79 -0.24
C ARG A 289 -11.34 -15.87 -1.12
N VAL A 290 -10.45 -16.63 -1.75
CA VAL A 290 -10.79 -17.81 -2.54
C VAL A 290 -9.92 -18.96 -2.07
N PRO A 291 -10.50 -20.16 -1.84
CA PRO A 291 -9.71 -21.35 -1.57
C PRO A 291 -8.92 -21.75 -2.83
N LEU A 292 -7.76 -22.38 -2.63
CA LEU A 292 -6.86 -22.71 -3.75
C LEU A 292 -7.47 -23.76 -4.71
N ASP A 293 -8.36 -24.59 -4.24
CA ASP A 293 -9.10 -25.59 -5.05
C ASP A 293 -10.22 -24.98 -5.91
N ALA A 294 -10.49 -23.69 -5.74
CA ALA A 294 -11.51 -22.96 -6.50
C ALA A 294 -10.91 -21.79 -7.32
N LEU A 295 -9.61 -21.85 -7.58
CA LEU A 295 -8.92 -20.85 -8.40
C LEU A 295 -9.47 -20.82 -9.83
N ARG A 296 -9.45 -19.62 -10.42
CA ARG A 296 -9.70 -19.40 -11.84
C ARG A 296 -8.74 -18.38 -12.41
N PRO A 297 -8.40 -18.44 -13.72
CA PRO A 297 -7.53 -17.44 -14.33
C PRO A 297 -8.03 -16.01 -14.08
N GLY A 298 -7.13 -15.16 -13.59
CA GLY A 298 -7.42 -13.78 -13.14
C GLY A 298 -7.42 -13.63 -11.63
N ASP A 299 -7.61 -14.67 -10.83
CA ASP A 299 -7.44 -14.59 -9.38
C ASP A 299 -6.01 -14.17 -9.02
N LEU A 300 -5.83 -13.63 -7.81
CA LEU A 300 -4.54 -13.20 -7.32
C LEU A 300 -4.05 -14.17 -6.25
N VAL A 301 -2.84 -14.67 -6.41
CA VAL A 301 -2.14 -15.46 -5.39
C VAL A 301 -1.26 -14.52 -4.59
N VAL A 302 -1.43 -14.52 -3.28
CA VAL A 302 -0.69 -13.67 -2.35
C VAL A 302 0.28 -14.53 -1.55
N TYR A 303 1.47 -14.01 -1.35
CA TYR A 303 2.57 -14.73 -0.76
C TYR A 303 3.08 -14.06 0.51
N PHE A 304 3.74 -14.85 1.34
CA PHE A 304 4.31 -14.50 2.64
C PHE A 304 3.28 -14.05 3.68
N PRO A 305 3.52 -14.30 4.98
CA PRO A 305 2.58 -13.97 6.05
C PRO A 305 2.18 -12.49 6.10
N GLU A 306 3.08 -11.59 5.69
CA GLU A 306 2.88 -10.15 5.66
C GLU A 306 2.24 -9.66 4.34
N ALA A 307 1.85 -10.57 3.44
CA ALA A 307 1.28 -10.26 2.13
C ALA A 307 2.16 -9.29 1.31
N THR A 308 3.47 -9.50 1.30
CA THR A 308 4.43 -8.59 0.67
C THR A 308 4.61 -8.82 -0.83
N HIS A 309 4.10 -9.94 -1.35
CA HIS A 309 4.16 -10.26 -2.76
C HIS A 309 2.82 -10.78 -3.29
N VAL A 310 2.58 -10.56 -4.58
CA VAL A 310 1.35 -10.98 -5.27
C VAL A 310 1.62 -11.31 -6.73
N ALA A 311 0.93 -12.32 -7.25
CA ALA A 311 0.95 -12.72 -8.65
C ALA A 311 -0.46 -12.93 -9.18
N LEU A 312 -0.64 -12.91 -10.50
CA LEU A 312 -1.91 -13.16 -11.17
C LEU A 312 -1.95 -14.59 -11.69
N TYR A 313 -2.97 -15.36 -11.29
CA TYR A 313 -3.14 -16.75 -11.67
C TYR A 313 -3.53 -16.88 -13.16
N LEU A 314 -2.85 -17.78 -13.85
CA LEU A 314 -3.07 -18.05 -15.28
C LEU A 314 -3.90 -19.28 -15.57
N GLY A 315 -3.93 -20.22 -14.63
CA GLY A 315 -4.38 -21.60 -14.78
C GLY A 315 -3.22 -22.60 -14.72
N ASP A 316 -3.53 -23.88 -14.64
CA ASP A 316 -2.56 -25.00 -14.67
C ASP A 316 -1.43 -24.86 -13.62
N GLY A 317 -1.74 -24.34 -12.42
CA GLY A 317 -0.75 -24.13 -11.36
C GLY A 317 0.31 -23.06 -11.69
N LEU A 318 0.04 -22.16 -12.65
CA LEU A 318 0.96 -21.12 -13.11
C LEU A 318 0.45 -19.72 -12.75
N VAL A 319 1.41 -18.81 -12.53
CA VAL A 319 1.15 -17.39 -12.28
C VAL A 319 2.01 -16.52 -13.19
N VAL A 320 1.56 -15.30 -13.47
CA VAL A 320 2.40 -14.24 -14.03
C VAL A 320 2.71 -13.21 -12.95
N GLN A 321 3.98 -12.85 -12.83
CA GLN A 321 4.46 -11.96 -11.78
C GLN A 321 5.60 -11.04 -12.24
N ALA A 322 5.80 -9.94 -11.53
CA ALA A 322 7.04 -9.17 -11.50
C ALA A 322 7.76 -9.57 -10.20
N PRO A 323 8.75 -10.48 -10.25
CA PRO A 323 9.17 -11.22 -9.05
C PRO A 323 10.02 -10.41 -8.09
N ARG A 324 11.07 -9.73 -8.56
CA ARG A 324 12.04 -9.03 -7.69
C ARG A 324 12.93 -8.07 -8.49
N PRO A 325 13.67 -7.17 -7.81
CA PRO A 325 14.69 -6.33 -8.44
C PRO A 325 15.71 -7.16 -9.24
N GLY A 326 16.09 -6.67 -10.41
CA GLY A 326 16.99 -7.38 -11.35
C GLY A 326 16.28 -8.36 -12.29
N ALA A 327 15.10 -8.81 -11.95
CA ALA A 327 14.32 -9.74 -12.76
C ALA A 327 13.33 -9.05 -13.71
N ARG A 328 12.65 -9.85 -14.52
CA ARG A 328 11.64 -9.41 -15.48
C ARG A 328 10.29 -10.03 -15.17
N VAL A 329 9.23 -9.40 -15.65
CA VAL A 329 7.88 -10.01 -15.63
C VAL A 329 7.94 -11.36 -16.33
N LYS A 330 7.53 -12.41 -15.63
CA LYS A 330 7.63 -13.79 -16.10
C LYS A 330 6.46 -14.65 -15.66
N VAL A 331 6.35 -15.84 -16.25
CA VAL A 331 5.52 -16.94 -15.76
C VAL A 331 6.33 -17.74 -14.75
N SER A 332 5.69 -18.15 -13.67
CA SER A 332 6.30 -18.98 -12.63
C SER A 332 5.31 -20.03 -12.13
N PRO A 333 5.80 -21.14 -11.55
CA PRO A 333 4.95 -22.04 -10.78
C PRO A 333 4.27 -21.29 -9.64
N LEU A 334 3.06 -21.67 -9.27
CA LEU A 334 2.29 -21.05 -8.19
C LEU A 334 3.06 -21.13 -6.86
N ALA A 335 3.73 -22.24 -6.60
CA ALA A 335 4.55 -22.45 -5.39
C ALA A 335 5.97 -21.85 -5.50
N ALA A 336 6.22 -20.89 -6.41
CA ALA A 336 7.51 -20.19 -6.47
C ALA A 336 7.89 -19.51 -5.15
N ASN A 337 6.89 -19.03 -4.39
CA ASN A 337 7.05 -18.47 -3.06
C ASN A 337 6.06 -19.13 -2.06
N PRO A 338 6.28 -19.02 -0.74
CA PRO A 338 5.33 -19.51 0.27
C PRO A 338 3.96 -18.84 0.14
N VAL A 339 2.94 -19.62 -0.22
CA VAL A 339 1.58 -19.14 -0.46
C VAL A 339 0.90 -18.77 0.85
N LEU A 340 0.39 -17.54 0.96
CA LEU A 340 -0.49 -17.09 2.03
C LEU A 340 -1.96 -17.46 1.73
N GLY A 341 -2.36 -17.35 0.48
CA GLY A 341 -3.70 -17.66 0.00
C GLY A 341 -4.02 -16.93 -1.30
N ALA A 342 -5.29 -16.95 -1.69
CA ALA A 342 -5.74 -16.29 -2.91
C ALA A 342 -6.92 -15.36 -2.67
N VAL A 343 -7.08 -14.38 -3.58
CA VAL A 343 -8.20 -13.42 -3.57
C VAL A 343 -8.74 -13.20 -4.98
N ARG A 344 -10.03 -12.87 -5.06
CA ARG A 344 -10.76 -12.68 -6.31
C ARG A 344 -11.25 -11.26 -6.48
N PRO A 345 -10.80 -10.55 -7.53
CA PRO A 345 -11.24 -9.17 -7.79
C PRO A 345 -12.71 -9.03 -8.23
N ASP A 346 -13.29 -10.06 -8.82
CA ASP A 346 -14.62 -10.05 -9.45
C ASP A 346 -15.52 -11.20 -8.98
N PRO A 347 -15.81 -11.33 -7.66
CA PRO A 347 -16.47 -12.51 -7.08
C PRO A 347 -17.88 -12.74 -7.62
N ASP A 348 -18.61 -11.69 -7.98
CA ASP A 348 -20.01 -11.75 -8.42
C ASP A 348 -20.16 -11.90 -9.94
N ALA A 349 -19.06 -11.84 -10.69
CA ALA A 349 -19.10 -11.92 -12.14
C ALA A 349 -19.19 -13.39 -12.64
N ARG A 350 -19.96 -13.59 -13.71
CA ARG A 350 -20.18 -14.91 -14.27
C ARG A 350 -19.00 -15.36 -15.14
N PRO A 351 -18.58 -16.64 -15.06
CA PRO A 351 -17.57 -17.19 -15.94
C PRO A 351 -18.00 -17.12 -17.41
N VAL A 352 -17.01 -16.95 -18.31
CA VAL A 352 -17.24 -17.03 -19.76
C VAL A 352 -17.61 -18.47 -20.19
N PRO A 353 -18.47 -18.65 -21.20
CA PRO A 353 -18.84 -19.98 -21.66
C PRO A 353 -17.66 -20.73 -22.28
N HIS A 354 -16.77 -20.04 -22.96
CA HIS A 354 -15.56 -20.58 -23.57
C HIS A 354 -14.35 -19.73 -23.20
N TYR A 355 -13.27 -20.37 -22.76
CA TYR A 355 -12.01 -19.74 -22.45
C TYR A 355 -10.87 -20.42 -23.25
N THR A 356 -10.03 -19.63 -23.85
CA THR A 356 -8.79 -20.09 -24.46
C THR A 356 -7.64 -19.35 -23.80
N PRO A 357 -6.78 -20.05 -23.05
CA PRO A 357 -5.61 -19.45 -22.44
C PRO A 357 -4.76 -18.70 -23.47
N PRO A 358 -4.15 -17.56 -23.11
CA PRO A 358 -3.25 -16.87 -24.01
C PRO A 358 -2.02 -17.73 -24.29
N LYS A 359 -1.56 -17.72 -25.54
CA LYS A 359 -0.30 -18.40 -25.90
C LYS A 359 0.85 -17.74 -25.15
N LEU A 360 1.54 -18.52 -24.34
CA LEU A 360 2.78 -18.08 -23.70
C LEU A 360 3.93 -18.12 -24.72
N PRO A 361 4.89 -17.18 -24.67
CA PRO A 361 6.10 -17.24 -25.49
C PRO A 361 6.82 -18.57 -25.24
N ALA A 362 7.41 -19.16 -26.29
CA ALA A 362 8.15 -20.43 -26.20
C ALA A 362 9.35 -20.38 -25.22
N ALA A 363 9.83 -19.17 -24.93
CA ALA A 363 10.85 -18.85 -23.94
C ALA A 363 10.25 -18.23 -22.67
N ALA A 364 8.95 -18.41 -22.40
CA ALA A 364 8.41 -18.01 -21.09
C ALA A 364 9.15 -18.85 -20.03
N PRO A 365 9.97 -18.23 -19.18
CA PRO A 365 10.80 -19.02 -18.24
C PRO A 365 9.87 -19.69 -17.25
N THR A 366 9.71 -21.00 -17.37
CA THR A 366 9.07 -21.88 -16.39
C THR A 366 10.06 -22.35 -15.31
N GLY A 367 11.25 -21.76 -15.29
CA GLY A 367 12.34 -22.08 -14.37
C GLY A 367 12.71 -20.95 -13.43
N GLY A 368 13.57 -21.25 -12.47
CA GLY A 368 14.09 -20.31 -11.48
C GLY A 368 14.58 -18.98 -12.06
N ASP A 369 14.77 -18.02 -11.21
CA ASP A 369 15.13 -16.67 -11.64
C ASP A 369 16.52 -16.63 -12.30
N GLU A 370 16.58 -16.45 -13.61
CA GLU A 370 17.82 -16.05 -14.29
C GLU A 370 18.27 -14.62 -13.95
N GLY A 371 17.68 -14.02 -12.90
CA GLY A 371 17.71 -12.60 -12.64
C GLY A 371 18.58 -12.15 -11.47
N TYR A 372 19.71 -12.80 -11.22
CA TYR A 372 20.76 -12.21 -10.35
C TYR A 372 21.68 -11.24 -11.13
N ALA A 373 21.25 -10.74 -12.27
CA ALA A 373 21.95 -9.68 -12.98
C ALA A 373 21.74 -8.35 -12.27
N SER A 374 22.82 -7.57 -12.11
CA SER A 374 22.86 -6.24 -11.50
C SER A 374 21.59 -5.41 -11.76
N ALA A 375 20.88 -5.09 -10.71
CA ALA A 375 19.75 -4.16 -10.74
C ALA A 375 20.32 -2.75 -10.96
N ALA A 376 20.39 -2.29 -12.22
CA ALA A 376 20.70 -0.90 -12.48
C ALA A 376 19.62 -0.02 -11.80
N VAL A 377 20.02 0.72 -10.78
CA VAL A 377 19.17 1.74 -10.15
C VAL A 377 18.98 2.85 -11.18
N PRO A 378 17.76 3.16 -11.63
CA PRO A 378 17.53 4.34 -12.44
C PRO A 378 17.72 5.59 -11.57
N GLU A 379 18.49 6.58 -12.07
CA GLU A 379 18.73 7.88 -11.48
C GLU A 379 17.46 8.68 -11.17
#